data_93072368f384844c17889c4a230f85bd
#
_entry.id   93072368f384844c17889c4a230f85bd
#
_cell.length_a   1.000
_cell.length_b   1.000
_cell.length_c   1.000
_cell.angle_alpha   90.00
_cell.angle_beta   90.00
_cell.angle_gamma   90.00
#
_symmetry.space_group_name_H-M   'P 1'
#
loop_
_entity.id
_entity.type
_entity.pdbx_description
1 polymer ?
#
loop_
_entity_poly.entity_id
_entity_poly.type
_entity_poly.pdbx_seq_one_letter_code
_entity_poly.pdbx_strand_id
1 'polypeptide(L)'
;MIKRYSGPVPTRSRAVAHAGLVYAVHTAPTKSGSLYEQTRDALSAIDRTLAEAGSHKSRILRATVYITDMSRKPEMNRAWDEWVDKANPPQRACIGVTLEDKDLVEILVIAAQ
;
A
#
# COMPACT_ATOMS: atom_id res chain seq x y z
N MET A 1 -14.14 11.74 15.30
CA MET A 1 -14.14 10.33 15.77
C MET A 1 -13.16 9.51 14.95
N ILE A 2 -12.43 8.63 15.58
CA ILE A 2 -11.46 7.78 14.88
C ILE A 2 -12.14 6.47 14.50
N LYS A 3 -12.08 6.10 13.23
CA LYS A 3 -12.59 4.81 12.75
C LYS A 3 -11.43 3.89 12.43
N ARG A 4 -11.49 2.65 12.94
CA ARG A 4 -10.44 1.66 12.75
C ARG A 4 -10.95 0.48 11.96
N TYR A 5 -10.12 -0.02 11.05
CA TYR A 5 -10.41 -1.17 10.20
C TYR A 5 -9.51 -2.32 10.63
N SER A 6 -10.09 -3.45 10.98
CA SER A 6 -9.38 -4.57 11.59
C SER A 6 -8.20 -5.05 10.74
N GLY A 7 -7.09 -5.28 11.41
CA GLY A 7 -5.91 -5.91 10.82
C GLY A 7 -5.92 -7.42 10.96
N PRO A 8 -4.80 -8.07 10.63
CA PRO A 8 -4.68 -9.53 10.71
C PRO A 8 -4.64 -10.06 12.15
N VAL A 9 -4.33 -9.20 13.12
CA VAL A 9 -4.27 -9.54 14.54
C VAL A 9 -4.89 -8.40 15.36
N PRO A 10 -5.33 -8.67 16.63
CA PRO A 10 -6.04 -7.65 17.43
C PRO A 10 -5.21 -6.43 17.82
N THR A 11 -3.89 -6.50 17.67
CA THR A 11 -2.99 -5.46 18.18
C THR A 11 -2.70 -4.33 17.18
N ARG A 12 -3.26 -4.40 15.96
CA ARG A 12 -3.07 -3.36 14.94
C ARG A 12 -4.18 -3.36 13.91
N SER A 13 -4.46 -2.17 13.37
CA SER A 13 -5.45 -1.96 12.31
C SER A 13 -4.75 -1.97 10.95
N ARG A 14 -5.45 -2.41 9.89
CA ARG A 14 -4.95 -2.27 8.51
C ARG A 14 -5.18 -0.85 7.98
N ALA A 15 -6.15 -0.13 8.56
CA ALA A 15 -6.38 1.28 8.23
C ALA A 15 -7.00 2.00 9.40
N VAL A 16 -6.77 3.32 9.45
CA VAL A 16 -7.38 4.23 10.41
C VAL A 16 -7.85 5.45 9.65
N ALA A 17 -9.10 5.88 9.89
CA ALA A 17 -9.67 7.08 9.28
C ALA A 17 -9.98 8.12 10.35
N HIS A 18 -9.59 9.36 10.11
CA HIS A 18 -9.84 10.48 11.01
C HIS A 18 -9.72 11.81 10.27
N ALA A 19 -10.63 12.72 10.56
CA ALA A 19 -10.59 14.09 10.04
C ALA A 19 -10.43 14.19 8.52
N GLY A 20 -11.12 13.32 7.78
CA GLY A 20 -11.10 13.32 6.32
C GLY A 20 -9.89 12.62 5.69
N LEU A 21 -9.05 11.96 6.50
CA LEU A 21 -7.88 11.23 6.02
C LEU A 21 -7.97 9.74 6.35
N VAL A 22 -7.41 8.92 5.48
CA VAL A 22 -7.27 7.47 5.67
C VAL A 22 -5.80 7.12 5.65
N TYR A 23 -5.37 6.35 6.65
CA TYR A 23 -4.02 5.81 6.77
C TYR A 23 -4.13 4.30 6.61
N ALA A 24 -3.49 3.73 5.60
CA ALA A 24 -3.58 2.30 5.34
C ALA A 24 -2.19 1.68 5.12
N VAL A 25 -2.04 0.42 5.48
CA VAL A 25 -0.81 -0.34 5.31
C VAL A 25 -1.13 -1.75 4.83
N HIS A 26 -0.40 -2.22 3.82
CA HIS A 26 -0.52 -3.58 3.32
C HIS A 26 0.80 -4.13 2.85
N THR A 27 1.04 -5.41 3.18
CA THR A 27 1.94 -6.29 2.43
C THR A 27 1.10 -7.05 1.40
N ALA A 28 1.72 -7.90 0.59
CA ALA A 28 0.97 -8.77 -0.31
C ALA A 28 0.20 -9.82 0.51
N PRO A 29 -1.12 -9.94 0.35
CA PRO A 29 -1.87 -11.04 1.00
C PRO A 29 -1.34 -12.42 0.62
N THR A 30 -0.94 -12.61 -0.64
CA THR A 30 -0.29 -13.83 -1.10
C THR A 30 1.21 -13.70 -0.93
N LYS A 31 1.82 -14.54 -0.10
CA LYS A 31 3.24 -14.48 0.24
C LYS A 31 4.10 -15.25 -0.76
N SER A 32 3.81 -15.17 -2.03
CA SER A 32 4.52 -15.88 -3.09
C SER A 32 4.71 -14.99 -4.31
N GLY A 33 5.53 -15.46 -5.25
CA GLY A 33 5.74 -14.75 -6.50
C GLY A 33 6.86 -13.73 -6.43
N SER A 34 7.04 -13.04 -7.53
CA SER A 34 8.06 -12.01 -7.71
C SER A 34 7.71 -10.72 -6.99
N LEU A 35 8.65 -9.80 -6.93
CA LEU A 35 8.37 -8.44 -6.44
C LEU A 35 7.24 -7.78 -7.24
N TYR A 36 7.21 -7.97 -8.55
CA TYR A 36 6.12 -7.46 -9.38
C TYR A 36 4.76 -8.00 -8.94
N GLU A 37 4.66 -9.33 -8.77
CA GLU A 37 3.41 -9.98 -8.38
C GLU A 37 2.98 -9.58 -6.97
N GLN A 38 3.92 -9.53 -6.04
CA GLN A 38 3.61 -9.09 -4.67
C GLN A 38 3.17 -7.62 -4.63
N THR A 39 3.80 -6.76 -5.43
CA THR A 39 3.41 -5.35 -5.51
C THR A 39 1.99 -5.22 -6.05
N ARG A 40 1.63 -5.93 -7.12
CA ARG A 40 0.25 -5.95 -7.64
C ARG A 40 -0.74 -6.38 -6.57
N ASP A 41 -0.42 -7.42 -5.83
CA ASP A 41 -1.29 -7.97 -4.80
C ASP A 41 -1.47 -6.99 -3.63
N ALA A 42 -0.40 -6.37 -3.19
CA ALA A 42 -0.46 -5.33 -2.15
C ALA A 42 -1.28 -4.11 -2.59
N LEU A 43 -1.11 -3.66 -3.84
CA LEU A 43 -1.88 -2.54 -4.39
C LEU A 43 -3.36 -2.87 -4.51
N SER A 44 -3.71 -4.11 -4.85
CA SER A 44 -5.12 -4.56 -4.85
C SER A 44 -5.71 -4.53 -3.45
N ALA A 45 -4.93 -4.91 -2.43
CA ALA A 45 -5.36 -4.82 -1.04
C ALA A 45 -5.58 -3.35 -0.62
N ILE A 46 -4.71 -2.45 -1.05
CA ILE A 46 -4.87 -1.00 -0.83
C ILE A 46 -6.19 -0.52 -1.45
N ASP A 47 -6.48 -0.92 -2.70
CA ASP A 47 -7.74 -0.54 -3.36
C ASP A 47 -8.96 -0.93 -2.54
N ARG A 48 -9.00 -2.18 -2.05
CA ARG A 48 -10.13 -2.68 -1.25
C ARG A 48 -10.27 -1.91 0.06
N THR A 49 -9.18 -1.68 0.75
CA THR A 49 -9.20 -0.97 2.03
C THR A 49 -9.61 0.49 1.85
N LEU A 50 -9.10 1.17 0.84
CA LEU A 50 -9.52 2.55 0.54
C LEU A 50 -11.01 2.63 0.22
N ALA A 51 -11.54 1.68 -0.57
CA ALA A 51 -12.97 1.64 -0.89
C ALA A 51 -13.83 1.49 0.36
N GLU A 52 -13.45 0.60 1.27
CA GLU A 52 -14.16 0.42 2.55
C GLU A 52 -14.13 1.70 3.40
N ALA A 53 -13.06 2.47 3.32
CA ALA A 53 -12.90 3.71 4.08
C ALA A 53 -13.47 4.94 3.37
N GLY A 54 -14.17 4.77 2.26
CA GLY A 54 -14.77 5.88 1.52
C GLY A 54 -13.77 6.70 0.71
N SER A 55 -12.67 6.10 0.29
CA SER A 55 -11.64 6.75 -0.52
C SER A 55 -11.39 5.98 -1.83
N HIS A 56 -10.38 6.40 -2.57
CA HIS A 56 -10.01 5.82 -3.84
C HIS A 56 -8.54 6.15 -4.15
N LYS A 57 -7.89 5.36 -4.99
CA LYS A 57 -6.49 5.60 -5.34
C LYS A 57 -6.23 6.97 -5.98
N SER A 58 -7.24 7.56 -6.62
CA SER A 58 -7.13 8.92 -7.17
C SER A 58 -6.99 9.99 -6.07
N ARG A 59 -7.21 9.64 -4.82
CA ARG A 59 -7.15 10.55 -3.67
C ARG A 59 -5.98 10.27 -2.75
N ILE A 60 -5.06 9.42 -3.14
CA ILE A 60 -3.85 9.17 -2.35
C ILE A 60 -2.98 10.41 -2.41
N LEU A 61 -2.57 10.90 -1.24
CA LEU A 61 -1.67 12.05 -1.10
C LEU A 61 -0.22 11.61 -1.07
N ARG A 62 0.07 10.54 -0.35
CA ARG A 62 1.42 10.00 -0.17
C ARG A 62 1.39 8.48 -0.14
N ALA A 63 2.37 7.89 -0.79
CA ALA A 63 2.66 6.46 -0.66
C ALA A 63 4.13 6.28 -0.29
N THR A 64 4.39 5.37 0.66
CA THR A 64 5.74 4.92 0.97
C THR A 64 5.81 3.44 0.63
N VAL A 65 6.73 3.09 -0.27
CA VAL A 65 6.91 1.72 -0.74
C VAL A 65 8.23 1.20 -0.20
N TYR A 66 8.17 0.19 0.66
CA TYR A 66 9.32 -0.50 1.21
C TYR A 66 9.56 -1.77 0.41
N ILE A 67 10.79 -1.98 -0.07
CA ILE A 67 11.16 -3.20 -0.78
C ILE A 67 12.44 -3.79 -0.21
N THR A 68 12.57 -5.11 -0.29
CA THR A 68 13.73 -5.81 0.30
C THR A 68 14.95 -5.81 -0.60
N ASP A 69 14.80 -5.56 -1.90
CA ASP A 69 15.89 -5.59 -2.87
C ASP A 69 15.77 -4.43 -3.86
N MET A 70 16.54 -3.39 -3.64
CA MET A 70 16.54 -2.19 -4.49
C MET A 70 17.02 -2.47 -5.92
N SER A 71 17.80 -3.52 -6.15
CA SER A 71 18.21 -3.88 -7.49
C SER A 71 17.01 -4.35 -8.35
N ARG A 72 15.91 -4.71 -7.72
CA ARG A 72 14.67 -5.15 -8.37
C ARG A 72 13.60 -4.08 -8.43
N LYS A 73 13.91 -2.84 -8.04
CA LYS A 73 12.96 -1.73 -8.07
C LYS A 73 12.19 -1.60 -9.40
N PRO A 74 12.79 -1.86 -10.57
CA PRO A 74 12.03 -1.81 -11.82
C PRO A 74 10.79 -2.73 -11.86
N GLU A 75 10.81 -3.87 -11.17
CA GLU A 75 9.64 -4.74 -11.05
C GLU A 75 8.52 -4.07 -10.25
N MET A 76 8.87 -3.43 -9.13
CA MET A 76 7.91 -2.66 -8.33
C MET A 76 7.37 -1.48 -9.15
N ASN A 77 8.23 -0.75 -9.82
CA ASN A 77 7.83 0.37 -10.67
C ASN A 77 6.85 -0.05 -11.75
N ARG A 78 7.04 -1.21 -12.38
CA ARG A 78 6.12 -1.69 -13.40
C ARG A 78 4.72 -1.91 -12.85
N ALA A 79 4.60 -2.57 -11.70
CA ALA A 79 3.31 -2.78 -11.06
C ALA A 79 2.66 -1.47 -10.65
N TRP A 80 3.45 -0.55 -10.08
CA TRP A 80 2.98 0.78 -9.69
C TRP A 80 2.48 1.56 -10.90
N ASP A 81 3.24 1.60 -11.99
CA ASP A 81 2.91 2.38 -13.19
C ASP A 81 1.64 1.86 -13.86
N GLU A 82 1.38 0.54 -13.79
CA GLU A 82 0.15 -0.07 -14.30
C GLU A 82 -1.06 0.26 -13.45
N TRP A 83 -0.86 0.55 -12.17
CA TRP A 83 -1.93 0.72 -11.20
C TRP A 83 -2.26 2.18 -10.89
N VAL A 84 -1.26 3.06 -10.79
CA VAL A 84 -1.44 4.43 -10.33
C VAL A 84 -2.39 5.22 -11.24
N ASP A 85 -3.20 6.12 -10.62
CA ASP A 85 -3.98 7.08 -11.39
C ASP A 85 -3.04 8.17 -11.90
N LYS A 86 -2.73 8.14 -13.19
CA LYS A 86 -1.77 9.05 -13.81
C LYS A 86 -2.27 10.48 -13.93
N ALA A 87 -3.58 10.68 -13.79
CA ALA A 87 -4.17 12.04 -13.77
C ALA A 87 -4.03 12.65 -12.37
N ASN A 88 -3.85 11.83 -11.33
CA ASN A 88 -3.76 12.27 -9.94
C ASN A 88 -2.63 11.51 -9.22
N PRO A 89 -1.37 11.68 -9.64
CA PRO A 89 -0.26 10.91 -9.04
C PRO A 89 0.04 11.40 -7.63
N PRO A 90 0.22 10.48 -6.68
CA PRO A 90 0.59 10.86 -5.32
C PRO A 90 2.07 11.16 -5.21
N GLN A 91 2.47 11.79 -4.12
CA GLN A 91 3.86 11.79 -3.69
C GLN A 91 4.25 10.35 -3.35
N ARG A 92 5.42 9.87 -3.82
CA ARG A 92 5.88 8.51 -3.53
C ARG A 92 7.35 8.50 -3.14
N ALA A 93 7.67 7.73 -2.07
CA ALA A 93 9.02 7.37 -1.72
C ALA A 93 9.18 5.85 -1.84
N CYS A 94 10.35 5.38 -2.26
CA CYS A 94 10.70 3.97 -2.28
C CYS A 94 11.95 3.77 -1.44
N ILE A 95 11.89 2.85 -0.46
CA ILE A 95 12.93 2.66 0.54
C ILE A 95 13.31 1.18 0.60
N GLY A 96 14.62 0.91 0.56
CA GLY A 96 15.16 -0.43 0.78
C GLY A 96 15.21 -0.74 2.27
N VAL A 97 14.73 -1.92 2.66
CA VAL A 97 14.59 -2.30 4.07
C VAL A 97 14.48 -3.83 4.18
N THR A 98 14.74 -4.35 5.37
CA THR A 98 14.44 -5.75 5.68
C THR A 98 12.99 -5.86 6.12
N LEU A 99 12.26 -6.79 5.54
CA LEU A 99 10.88 -7.10 5.90
C LEU A 99 10.78 -8.50 6.50
N GLU A 100 9.61 -8.83 7.07
CA GLU A 100 9.39 -10.12 7.70
C GLU A 100 9.21 -11.23 6.68
N ASP A 101 9.76 -12.39 7.02
CA ASP A 101 9.54 -13.66 6.35
C ASP A 101 9.65 -13.54 4.79
N LYS A 102 8.58 -13.82 4.07
CA LYS A 102 8.55 -13.83 2.61
C LYS A 102 8.06 -12.53 2.00
N ASP A 103 7.84 -11.50 2.79
CA ASP A 103 7.41 -10.20 2.29
C ASP A 103 8.54 -9.54 1.51
N LEU A 104 8.27 -9.18 0.26
CA LEU A 104 9.19 -8.46 -0.61
C LEU A 104 8.85 -6.97 -0.70
N VAL A 105 7.62 -6.59 -0.30
CA VAL A 105 7.11 -5.22 -0.39
C VAL A 105 6.12 -4.96 0.73
N GLU A 106 6.16 -3.72 1.22
CA GLU A 106 5.15 -3.19 2.15
C GLU A 106 4.82 -1.77 1.72
N ILE A 107 3.53 -1.42 1.66
CA ILE A 107 3.08 -0.13 1.15
C ILE A 107 2.22 0.56 2.19
N LEU A 108 2.60 1.80 2.54
CA LEU A 108 1.83 2.68 3.38
C LEU A 108 1.25 3.80 2.53
N VAL A 109 -0.02 4.13 2.71
CA VAL A 109 -0.64 5.26 2.01
C VAL A 109 -1.39 6.16 2.97
N ILE A 110 -1.43 7.45 2.62
CA ILE A 110 -2.32 8.44 3.23
C ILE A 110 -3.19 8.97 2.10
N ALA A 111 -4.50 8.88 2.28
CA ALA A 111 -5.47 9.29 1.26
C ALA A 111 -6.52 10.22 1.86
N ALA A 112 -7.07 11.10 1.03
CA ALA A 112 -8.26 11.87 1.41
C ALA A 112 -9.51 10.99 1.23
N GLN A 113 -10.47 11.18 2.11
CA GLN A 113 -11.77 10.49 1.98
C GLN A 113 -12.65 11.12 0.91
#